data_c1a57b4b10f3b9418f30851b2c248e23
#
_entry.id   c1a57b4b10f3b9418f30851b2c248e23
#
_cell.length_a   1.000
_cell.length_b   1.000
_cell.length_c   1.000
_cell.angle_alpha   90.00
_cell.angle_beta   90.00
_cell.angle_gamma   90.00
#
_symmetry.space_group_name_H-M   'P 1'
#
loop_
_entity.id
_entity.type
_entity.pdbx_description
1 polymer ?
#
loop_
_entity_poly.entity_id
_entity_poly.type
_entity_poly.pdbx_seq_one_letter_code
_entity_poly.pdbx_strand_id
1 'polypeptide(L)'
;ANPKSAEAAMRFGQALRKTGQRAQAVAVLEQASLIHPTDRPLLGLYGKALVDNGDFQKAFDILARAHTPANPDWRILSVQGTALDQLGRHDEARRYYASALKIVPNEPSVLSNLGMSYVLTKELPQAEQVLRQAYARPGAGSRVRQNLALVVGLQGRFAEAENIVKADLPADEAAANVAYLKQMLNGRQPPRVGEAATGSRRQS
;
A
#
# COMPACT_ATOMS: atom_id res chain seq x y z
N ALA A 1 4.28 25.18 19.97
CA ALA A 1 3.15 24.76 19.10
C ALA A 1 1.91 24.62 19.96
N ASN A 2 0.76 25.14 19.51
CA ASN A 2 -0.51 25.01 20.22
C ASN A 2 -0.96 23.53 20.15
N PRO A 3 -0.98 22.78 21.27
CA PRO A 3 -1.33 21.36 21.27
C PRO A 3 -2.80 21.08 20.85
N LYS A 4 -3.63 22.12 20.80
CA LYS A 4 -5.02 22.03 20.35
C LYS A 4 -5.21 22.34 18.85
N SER A 5 -4.15 22.62 18.12
CA SER A 5 -4.23 22.91 16.68
C SER A 5 -4.33 21.62 15.86
N ALA A 6 -5.42 21.48 15.09
CA ALA A 6 -5.57 20.37 14.14
C ALA A 6 -4.39 20.29 13.16
N GLU A 7 -3.93 21.44 12.67
CA GLU A 7 -2.79 21.49 11.74
C GLU A 7 -1.48 20.97 12.37
N ALA A 8 -1.18 21.35 13.61
CA ALA A 8 0.00 20.86 14.32
C ALA A 8 -0.06 19.34 14.55
N ALA A 9 -1.26 18.85 14.96
CA ALA A 9 -1.48 17.41 15.13
C ALA A 9 -1.36 16.65 13.80
N MET A 10 -1.88 17.19 12.70
CA MET A 10 -1.74 16.59 11.37
C MET A 10 -0.28 16.51 10.92
N ARG A 11 0.50 17.58 11.07
CA ARG A 11 1.94 17.60 10.73
C ARG A 11 2.72 16.55 11.56
N PHE A 12 2.46 16.49 12.86
CA PHE A 12 3.11 15.54 13.74
C PHE A 12 2.68 14.10 13.45
N GLY A 13 1.39 13.84 13.30
CA GLY A 13 0.87 12.52 12.92
C GLY A 13 1.41 12.04 11.56
N GLN A 14 1.56 12.96 10.59
CA GLN A 14 2.16 12.62 9.30
C GLN A 14 3.65 12.28 9.42
N ALA A 15 4.39 12.97 10.28
CA ALA A 15 5.81 12.66 10.55
C ALA A 15 5.94 11.28 11.20
N LEU A 16 5.10 10.98 12.21
CA LEU A 16 5.08 9.68 12.88
C LEU A 16 4.75 8.53 11.90
N ARG A 17 3.78 8.74 10.99
CA ARG A 17 3.47 7.75 9.94
C ARG A 17 4.68 7.48 9.03
N LYS A 18 5.39 8.53 8.59
CA LYS A 18 6.57 8.41 7.72
C LYS A 18 7.73 7.67 8.40
N THR A 19 7.85 7.79 9.72
CA THR A 19 8.90 7.12 10.53
C THR A 19 8.47 5.76 11.07
N GLY A 20 7.28 5.26 10.68
CA GLY A 20 6.79 3.95 11.07
C GLY A 20 6.24 3.87 12.51
N GLN A 21 6.11 4.99 13.21
CA GLN A 21 5.57 5.08 14.57
C GLN A 21 4.03 5.06 14.55
N ARG A 22 3.47 3.93 14.09
CA ARG A 22 2.05 3.79 13.71
C ARG A 22 1.10 4.04 14.87
N ALA A 23 1.31 3.39 16.01
CA ALA A 23 0.45 3.53 17.19
C ALA A 23 0.46 4.97 17.76
N GLN A 24 1.62 5.63 17.75
CA GLN A 24 1.74 7.03 18.16
C GLN A 24 1.01 7.97 17.19
N ALA A 25 1.11 7.72 15.88
CA ALA A 25 0.37 8.48 14.87
C ALA A 25 -1.15 8.39 15.10
N VAL A 26 -1.65 7.18 15.36
CA VAL A 26 -3.06 6.94 15.70
C VAL A 26 -3.46 7.73 16.94
N ALA A 27 -2.71 7.62 18.04
CA ALA A 27 -3.04 8.29 19.30
C ALA A 27 -3.10 9.81 19.17
N VAL A 28 -2.12 10.42 18.50
CA VAL A 28 -2.07 11.88 18.27
C VAL A 28 -3.25 12.37 17.42
N LEU A 29 -3.56 11.66 16.33
CA LEU A 29 -4.63 12.04 15.41
C LEU A 29 -6.01 11.76 16.01
N GLU A 30 -6.16 10.72 16.84
CA GLU A 30 -7.37 10.45 17.59
C GLU A 30 -7.69 11.59 18.56
N GLN A 31 -6.73 11.99 19.39
CA GLN A 31 -6.92 13.10 20.35
C GLN A 31 -7.29 14.39 19.61
N ALA A 32 -6.66 14.69 18.48
CA ALA A 32 -7.03 15.85 17.68
C ALA A 32 -8.44 15.72 17.10
N SER A 33 -8.86 14.55 16.68
CA SER A 33 -10.20 14.32 16.09
C SER A 33 -11.33 14.44 17.12
N LEU A 34 -11.05 14.22 18.40
CA LEU A 34 -12.02 14.48 19.49
C LEU A 34 -12.28 15.97 19.67
N ILE A 35 -11.26 16.81 19.45
CA ILE A 35 -11.36 18.27 19.55
C ILE A 35 -11.96 18.87 18.27
N HIS A 36 -11.65 18.28 17.12
CA HIS A 36 -12.04 18.74 15.78
C HIS A 36 -12.82 17.66 15.01
N PRO A 37 -14.02 17.25 15.46
CA PRO A 37 -14.71 16.06 14.96
C PRO A 37 -15.25 16.19 13.52
N THR A 38 -15.25 17.38 12.94
CA THR A 38 -15.73 17.66 11.59
C THR A 38 -14.63 18.11 10.62
N ASP A 39 -13.37 18.14 11.08
CA ASP A 39 -12.22 18.48 10.24
C ASP A 39 -11.90 17.31 9.31
N ARG A 40 -12.37 17.41 8.05
CA ARG A 40 -12.24 16.35 7.05
C ARG A 40 -10.79 16.01 6.70
N PRO A 41 -9.89 16.98 6.49
CA PRO A 41 -8.46 16.72 6.31
C PRO A 41 -7.86 15.91 7.46
N LEU A 42 -8.16 16.28 8.70
CA LEU A 42 -7.72 15.56 9.89
C LEU A 42 -8.28 14.12 9.93
N LEU A 43 -9.58 13.95 9.70
CA LEU A 43 -10.23 12.64 9.63
C LEU A 43 -9.62 11.76 8.53
N GLY A 44 -9.33 12.34 7.37
CA GLY A 44 -8.66 11.64 6.28
C GLY A 44 -7.26 11.16 6.65
N LEU A 45 -6.48 11.98 7.35
CA LEU A 45 -5.15 11.58 7.83
C LEU A 45 -5.23 10.54 8.97
N TYR A 46 -6.20 10.69 9.87
CA TYR A 46 -6.46 9.74 10.94
C TYR A 46 -6.85 8.37 10.40
N GLY A 47 -7.78 8.32 9.42
CA GLY A 47 -8.14 7.07 8.76
C GLY A 47 -6.95 6.37 8.07
N LYS A 48 -6.06 7.15 7.43
CA LYS A 48 -4.82 6.59 6.86
C LYS A 48 -3.88 6.02 7.95
N ALA A 49 -3.76 6.69 9.10
CA ALA A 49 -2.96 6.20 10.21
C ALA A 49 -3.53 4.90 10.79
N LEU A 50 -4.86 4.78 10.87
CA LEU A 50 -5.55 3.57 11.29
C LEU A 50 -5.28 2.40 10.33
N VAL A 51 -5.31 2.63 9.00
CA VAL A 51 -4.92 1.60 8.02
C VAL A 51 -3.48 1.15 8.22
N ASP A 52 -2.54 2.10 8.40
CA ASP A 52 -1.14 1.76 8.64
C ASP A 52 -0.94 0.97 9.95
N ASN A 53 -1.81 1.18 10.94
CA ASN A 53 -1.79 0.48 12.23
C ASN A 53 -2.51 -0.88 12.21
N GLY A 54 -3.32 -1.16 11.18
CA GLY A 54 -4.10 -2.39 11.06
C GLY A 54 -5.53 -2.32 11.61
N ASP A 55 -5.99 -1.12 12.02
CA ASP A 55 -7.34 -0.90 12.56
C ASP A 55 -8.35 -0.66 11.43
N PHE A 56 -8.53 -1.64 10.55
CA PHE A 56 -9.19 -1.46 9.25
C PHE A 56 -10.67 -1.07 9.35
N GLN A 57 -11.44 -1.67 10.26
CA GLN A 57 -12.85 -1.31 10.41
C GLN A 57 -13.00 0.12 10.91
N LYS A 58 -12.24 0.50 11.94
CA LYS A 58 -12.25 1.87 12.47
C LYS A 58 -11.77 2.87 11.40
N ALA A 59 -10.77 2.49 10.60
CA ALA A 59 -10.31 3.30 9.47
C ALA A 59 -11.42 3.57 8.47
N PHE A 60 -12.16 2.53 8.05
CA PHE A 60 -13.27 2.66 7.11
C PHE A 60 -14.34 3.63 7.63
N ASP A 61 -14.74 3.50 8.91
CA ASP A 61 -15.76 4.33 9.55
C ASP A 61 -15.32 5.80 9.67
N ILE A 62 -14.07 6.05 10.05
CA ILE A 62 -13.51 7.41 10.13
C ILE A 62 -13.39 8.05 8.74
N LEU A 63 -12.93 7.30 7.75
CA LEU A 63 -12.79 7.78 6.38
C LEU A 63 -14.14 8.12 5.75
N ALA A 64 -15.23 7.44 6.11
CA ALA A 64 -16.56 7.75 5.65
C ALA A 64 -17.03 9.17 6.07
N ARG A 65 -16.44 9.71 7.13
CA ARG A 65 -16.69 11.09 7.63
C ARG A 65 -15.75 12.12 6.99
N ALA A 66 -14.68 11.69 6.33
CA ALA A 66 -13.66 12.58 5.76
C ALA A 66 -14.05 13.18 4.41
N HIS A 67 -15.11 12.71 3.77
CA HIS A 67 -15.67 13.22 2.52
C HIS A 67 -17.21 13.14 2.53
N THR A 68 -17.86 13.62 1.47
CA THR A 68 -19.32 13.50 1.30
C THR A 68 -19.64 12.98 -0.09
N PRO A 69 -20.82 12.39 -0.29
CA PRO A 69 -21.28 11.99 -1.64
C PRO A 69 -21.32 13.17 -2.64
N ALA A 70 -21.60 14.39 -2.17
CA ALA A 70 -21.62 15.60 -3.00
C ALA A 70 -20.21 16.13 -3.32
N ASN A 71 -19.20 15.80 -2.49
CA ASN A 71 -17.80 16.18 -2.71
C ASN A 71 -16.89 15.01 -2.35
N PRO A 72 -16.83 13.97 -3.22
CA PRO A 72 -16.03 12.79 -2.96
C PRO A 72 -14.54 13.08 -3.18
N ASP A 73 -13.68 12.55 -2.29
CA ASP A 73 -12.23 12.59 -2.47
C ASP A 73 -11.74 11.20 -2.91
N TRP A 74 -11.17 11.12 -4.11
CA TRP A 74 -10.67 9.88 -4.68
C TRP A 74 -9.59 9.22 -3.80
N ARG A 75 -8.79 10.03 -3.09
CA ARG A 75 -7.74 9.52 -2.19
C ARG A 75 -8.36 8.82 -0.99
N ILE A 76 -9.43 9.39 -0.44
CA ILE A 76 -10.17 8.78 0.67
C ILE A 76 -10.86 7.50 0.21
N LEU A 77 -11.54 7.53 -0.94
CA LEU A 77 -12.17 6.34 -1.52
C LEU A 77 -11.15 5.21 -1.75
N SER A 78 -9.96 5.54 -2.26
CA SER A 78 -8.90 4.55 -2.47
C SER A 78 -8.42 3.92 -1.16
N VAL A 79 -8.29 4.70 -0.08
CA VAL A 79 -7.89 4.18 1.24
C VAL A 79 -9.01 3.36 1.89
N GLN A 80 -10.28 3.75 1.68
CA GLN A 80 -11.44 2.92 2.10
C GLN A 80 -11.43 1.57 1.38
N GLY A 81 -11.15 1.54 0.08
CA GLY A 81 -10.95 0.31 -0.66
C GLY A 81 -9.85 -0.57 -0.05
N THR A 82 -8.70 0.04 0.31
CA THR A 82 -7.61 -0.69 0.98
C THR A 82 -8.05 -1.28 2.33
N ALA A 83 -8.80 -0.53 3.13
CA ALA A 83 -9.32 -1.02 4.41
C ALA A 83 -10.29 -2.22 4.20
N LEU A 84 -11.17 -2.14 3.20
CA LEU A 84 -12.10 -3.21 2.85
C LEU A 84 -11.37 -4.48 2.36
N ASP A 85 -10.32 -4.34 1.56
CA ASP A 85 -9.49 -5.48 1.13
C ASP A 85 -8.86 -6.20 2.33
N GLN A 86 -8.37 -5.47 3.31
CA GLN A 86 -7.79 -6.04 4.53
C GLN A 86 -8.85 -6.71 5.43
N LEU A 87 -10.13 -6.32 5.29
CA LEU A 87 -11.27 -6.97 5.94
C LEU A 87 -11.81 -8.17 5.15
N GLY A 88 -11.20 -8.53 4.01
CA GLY A 88 -11.67 -9.60 3.14
C GLY A 88 -12.89 -9.24 2.27
N ARG A 89 -13.30 -7.96 2.26
CA ARG A 89 -14.47 -7.46 1.51
C ARG A 89 -14.05 -6.97 0.12
N HIS A 90 -13.44 -7.85 -0.66
CA HIS A 90 -12.75 -7.51 -1.92
C HIS A 90 -13.68 -6.90 -2.99
N ASP A 91 -14.90 -7.42 -3.16
CA ASP A 91 -15.83 -6.88 -4.15
C ASP A 91 -16.26 -5.45 -3.80
N GLU A 92 -16.44 -5.16 -2.52
CA GLU A 92 -16.72 -3.80 -2.08
C GLU A 92 -15.50 -2.89 -2.27
N ALA A 93 -14.30 -3.35 -1.94
CA ALA A 93 -13.06 -2.61 -2.17
C ALA A 93 -12.94 -2.18 -3.64
N ARG A 94 -13.20 -3.09 -4.58
CA ARG A 94 -13.16 -2.80 -6.02
C ARG A 94 -14.17 -1.73 -6.45
N ARG A 95 -15.36 -1.69 -5.82
CA ARG A 95 -16.35 -0.62 -6.05
C ARG A 95 -15.82 0.75 -5.61
N TYR A 96 -15.11 0.80 -4.49
CA TYR A 96 -14.47 2.02 -4.00
C TYR A 96 -13.33 2.48 -4.92
N TYR A 97 -12.47 1.58 -5.40
CA TYR A 97 -11.47 1.89 -6.40
C TYR A 97 -12.08 2.35 -7.72
N ALA A 98 -13.13 1.71 -8.19
CA ALA A 98 -13.85 2.14 -9.39
C ALA A 98 -14.45 3.55 -9.22
N SER A 99 -14.99 3.86 -8.04
CA SER A 99 -15.48 5.21 -7.73
C SER A 99 -14.36 6.25 -7.70
N ALA A 100 -13.19 5.91 -7.15
CA ALA A 100 -12.01 6.77 -7.19
C ALA A 100 -11.54 7.02 -8.64
N LEU A 101 -11.52 5.99 -9.48
CA LEU A 101 -11.12 6.09 -10.89
C LEU A 101 -12.12 6.85 -11.77
N LYS A 102 -13.40 6.97 -11.36
CA LYS A 102 -14.36 7.87 -12.02
C LYS A 102 -14.01 9.33 -11.79
N ILE A 103 -13.42 9.67 -10.64
CA ILE A 103 -13.02 11.06 -10.29
C ILE A 103 -11.68 11.40 -10.96
N VAL A 104 -10.70 10.49 -10.86
CA VAL A 104 -9.38 10.67 -11.48
C VAL A 104 -9.06 9.44 -12.34
N PRO A 105 -9.45 9.46 -13.62
CA PRO A 105 -9.22 8.33 -14.51
C PRO A 105 -7.73 7.98 -14.65
N ASN A 106 -7.45 6.69 -14.59
CA ASN A 106 -6.09 6.13 -14.78
C ASN A 106 -5.06 6.57 -13.72
N GLU A 107 -5.48 6.99 -12.53
CA GLU A 107 -4.55 7.31 -11.45
C GLU A 107 -3.71 6.08 -11.08
N PRO A 108 -2.36 6.10 -11.24
CA PRO A 108 -1.52 4.91 -11.09
C PRO A 108 -1.62 4.27 -9.70
N SER A 109 -1.75 5.07 -8.65
CA SER A 109 -1.83 4.58 -7.28
C SER A 109 -3.13 3.82 -7.01
N VAL A 110 -4.25 4.27 -7.58
CA VAL A 110 -5.56 3.60 -7.45
C VAL A 110 -5.59 2.33 -8.28
N LEU A 111 -5.11 2.38 -9.52
CA LEU A 111 -4.96 1.18 -10.36
C LEU A 111 -4.06 0.14 -9.69
N SER A 112 -2.98 0.58 -9.05
CA SER A 112 -2.09 -0.33 -8.31
C SER A 112 -2.81 -1.01 -7.14
N ASN A 113 -3.62 -0.28 -6.38
CA ASN A 113 -4.41 -0.86 -5.30
C ASN A 113 -5.47 -1.84 -5.84
N LEU A 114 -6.16 -1.48 -6.92
CA LEU A 114 -7.12 -2.37 -7.59
C LEU A 114 -6.45 -3.65 -8.11
N GLY A 115 -5.27 -3.54 -8.72
CA GLY A 115 -4.49 -4.70 -9.15
C GLY A 115 -4.13 -5.62 -7.99
N MET A 116 -3.71 -5.06 -6.85
CA MET A 116 -3.42 -5.84 -5.65
C MET A 116 -4.69 -6.47 -5.03
N SER A 117 -5.84 -5.82 -5.13
CA SER A 117 -7.13 -6.43 -4.75
C SER A 117 -7.41 -7.72 -5.55
N TYR A 118 -7.11 -7.74 -6.86
CA TYR A 118 -7.19 -8.96 -7.66
C TYR A 118 -6.16 -10.04 -7.26
N VAL A 119 -4.98 -9.64 -6.77
CA VAL A 119 -4.00 -10.60 -6.23
C VAL A 119 -4.56 -11.32 -5.01
N LEU A 120 -5.22 -10.60 -4.10
CA LEU A 120 -5.80 -11.17 -2.88
C LEU A 120 -6.86 -12.25 -3.18
N THR A 121 -7.55 -12.14 -4.31
CA THR A 121 -8.53 -13.13 -4.78
C THR A 121 -7.95 -14.13 -5.80
N LYS A 122 -6.62 -14.10 -6.02
CA LYS A 122 -5.89 -14.98 -6.96
C LYS A 122 -6.27 -14.80 -8.43
N GLU A 123 -6.86 -13.69 -8.78
CA GLU A 123 -7.23 -13.31 -10.14
C GLU A 123 -6.02 -12.65 -10.85
N LEU A 124 -4.93 -13.42 -10.99
CA LEU A 124 -3.63 -12.90 -11.47
C LEU A 124 -3.68 -12.28 -12.88
N PRO A 125 -4.45 -12.79 -13.86
CA PRO A 125 -4.56 -12.15 -15.18
C PRO A 125 -5.18 -10.74 -15.10
N GLN A 126 -6.23 -10.56 -14.30
CA GLN A 126 -6.88 -9.27 -14.08
C GLN A 126 -5.95 -8.30 -13.32
N ALA A 127 -5.26 -8.81 -12.30
CA ALA A 127 -4.24 -8.06 -11.56
C ALA A 127 -3.17 -7.50 -12.50
N GLU A 128 -2.63 -8.35 -13.39
CA GLU A 128 -1.62 -7.94 -14.35
C GLU A 128 -2.15 -6.89 -15.33
N GLN A 129 -3.33 -7.12 -15.90
CA GLN A 129 -3.93 -6.17 -16.84
C GLN A 129 -4.03 -4.77 -16.24
N VAL A 130 -4.54 -4.66 -15.01
CA VAL A 130 -4.70 -3.38 -14.31
C VAL A 130 -3.35 -2.76 -13.94
N LEU A 131 -2.39 -3.57 -13.48
CA LEU A 131 -1.05 -3.09 -13.12
C LEU A 131 -0.25 -2.63 -14.33
N ARG A 132 -0.40 -3.28 -15.50
CA ARG A 132 0.20 -2.79 -16.75
C ARG A 132 -0.41 -1.45 -17.18
N GLN A 133 -1.72 -1.28 -16.99
CA GLN A 133 -2.36 0.00 -17.23
C GLN A 133 -1.79 1.09 -16.31
N ALA A 134 -1.56 0.78 -15.02
CA ALA A 134 -0.91 1.70 -14.08
C ALA A 134 0.52 2.02 -14.49
N TYR A 135 1.30 0.99 -14.86
CA TYR A 135 2.70 1.11 -15.25
C TYR A 135 2.93 1.98 -16.50
N ALA A 136 1.99 1.94 -17.45
CA ALA A 136 2.06 2.74 -18.67
C ALA A 136 1.76 4.23 -18.45
N ARG A 137 1.43 4.66 -17.23
CA ARG A 137 1.06 6.07 -16.96
C ARG A 137 2.26 6.89 -16.51
N PRO A 138 2.33 8.17 -16.93
CA PRO A 138 3.26 9.12 -16.32
C PRO A 138 3.02 9.18 -14.81
N GLY A 139 4.10 9.14 -14.02
CA GLY A 139 4.01 9.12 -12.56
C GLY A 139 3.85 7.73 -11.94
N ALA A 140 3.88 6.66 -12.72
CA ALA A 140 4.00 5.30 -12.19
C ALA A 140 5.32 5.17 -11.40
N GLY A 141 5.22 5.15 -10.07
CA GLY A 141 6.37 5.05 -9.17
C GLY A 141 6.85 3.60 -8.98
N SER A 142 7.93 3.44 -8.19
CA SER A 142 8.55 2.15 -7.89
C SER A 142 7.54 1.12 -7.35
N ARG A 143 6.58 1.54 -6.53
CA ARG A 143 5.54 0.66 -5.98
C ARG A 143 4.70 0.00 -7.08
N VAL A 144 4.35 0.71 -8.15
CA VAL A 144 3.60 0.15 -9.28
C VAL A 144 4.43 -0.92 -9.98
N ARG A 145 5.72 -0.64 -10.22
CA ARG A 145 6.66 -1.59 -10.82
C ARG A 145 6.85 -2.84 -9.96
N GLN A 146 7.04 -2.67 -8.67
CA GLN A 146 7.16 -3.77 -7.72
C GLN A 146 5.91 -4.65 -7.68
N ASN A 147 4.72 -4.04 -7.65
CA ASN A 147 3.46 -4.78 -7.69
C ASN A 147 3.26 -5.53 -9.01
N LEU A 148 3.61 -4.91 -10.15
CA LEU A 148 3.56 -5.57 -11.45
C LEU A 148 4.55 -6.75 -11.51
N ALA A 149 5.79 -6.54 -11.07
CA ALA A 149 6.80 -7.60 -11.03
C ALA A 149 6.38 -8.77 -10.13
N LEU A 150 5.77 -8.47 -8.98
CA LEU A 150 5.21 -9.50 -8.10
C LEU A 150 4.18 -10.35 -8.85
N VAL A 151 3.21 -9.73 -9.52
CA VAL A 151 2.14 -10.45 -10.24
C VAL A 151 2.69 -11.27 -11.40
N VAL A 152 3.61 -10.71 -12.17
CA VAL A 152 4.28 -11.40 -13.28
C VAL A 152 5.10 -12.60 -12.76
N GLY A 153 5.80 -12.42 -11.62
CA GLY A 153 6.56 -13.49 -10.97
C GLY A 153 5.66 -14.57 -10.38
N LEU A 154 4.49 -14.22 -9.77
CA LEU A 154 3.50 -15.18 -9.30
C LEU A 154 2.95 -16.07 -10.42
N GLN A 155 2.98 -15.59 -11.66
CA GLN A 155 2.63 -16.36 -12.86
C GLN A 155 3.80 -17.16 -13.45
N GLY A 156 4.96 -17.22 -12.76
CA GLY A 156 6.15 -17.97 -13.17
C GLY A 156 7.06 -17.26 -14.17
N ARG A 157 6.76 -16.03 -14.59
CA ARG A 157 7.54 -15.24 -15.55
C ARG A 157 8.67 -14.46 -14.87
N PHE A 158 9.60 -15.21 -14.25
CA PHE A 158 10.64 -14.65 -13.37
C PHE A 158 11.60 -13.69 -14.08
N ALA A 159 12.02 -14.02 -15.31
CA ALA A 159 12.92 -13.14 -16.08
C ALA A 159 12.27 -11.79 -16.41
N GLU A 160 10.98 -11.79 -16.73
CA GLU A 160 10.22 -10.56 -16.97
C GLU A 160 10.07 -9.75 -15.67
N ALA A 161 9.73 -10.40 -14.56
CA ALA A 161 9.63 -9.75 -13.25
C ALA A 161 10.94 -9.05 -12.86
N GLU A 162 12.09 -9.71 -13.07
CA GLU A 162 13.41 -9.14 -12.82
C GLU A 162 13.67 -7.88 -13.67
N ASN A 163 13.34 -7.95 -14.96
CA ASN A 163 13.51 -6.81 -15.86
C ASN A 163 12.65 -5.60 -15.46
N ILE A 164 11.45 -5.83 -14.93
CA ILE A 164 10.57 -4.75 -14.46
C ILE A 164 11.17 -4.04 -13.25
N VAL A 165 11.75 -4.75 -12.27
CA VAL A 165 12.31 -4.13 -11.05
C VAL A 165 13.70 -3.56 -11.24
N LYS A 166 14.47 -3.96 -12.25
CA LYS A 166 15.78 -3.38 -12.60
C LYS A 166 15.72 -1.88 -12.90
N ALA A 167 14.54 -1.33 -13.20
CA ALA A 167 14.37 0.11 -13.36
C ALA A 167 14.55 0.89 -12.03
N ASP A 168 14.41 0.22 -10.89
CA ASP A 168 14.46 0.84 -9.55
C ASP A 168 15.58 0.29 -8.67
N LEU A 169 16.10 -0.91 -8.96
CA LEU A 169 17.04 -1.64 -8.13
C LEU A 169 18.31 -1.99 -8.91
N PRO A 170 19.47 -2.06 -8.23
CA PRO A 170 20.66 -2.69 -8.76
C PRO A 170 20.36 -4.12 -9.26
N ALA A 171 21.09 -4.57 -10.26
CA ALA A 171 20.81 -5.85 -10.93
C ALA A 171 20.87 -7.07 -9.99
N ASP A 172 21.80 -7.05 -9.03
CA ASP A 172 21.96 -8.08 -8.00
C ASP A 172 20.79 -8.10 -7.01
N GLU A 173 20.30 -6.95 -6.58
CA GLU A 173 19.12 -6.85 -5.72
C GLU A 173 17.84 -7.27 -6.46
N ALA A 174 17.69 -6.89 -7.72
CA ALA A 174 16.56 -7.33 -8.55
C ALA A 174 16.53 -8.85 -8.71
N ALA A 175 17.69 -9.46 -9.01
CA ALA A 175 17.83 -10.91 -9.12
C ALA A 175 17.55 -11.62 -7.77
N ALA A 176 18.04 -11.08 -6.65
CA ALA A 176 17.80 -11.62 -5.33
C ALA A 176 16.31 -11.62 -4.95
N ASN A 177 15.59 -10.52 -5.22
CA ASN A 177 14.16 -10.41 -4.96
C ASN A 177 13.34 -11.45 -5.75
N VAL A 178 13.68 -11.64 -7.01
CA VAL A 178 12.98 -12.62 -7.86
C VAL A 178 13.35 -14.08 -7.46
N ALA A 179 14.60 -14.34 -7.11
CA ALA A 179 15.03 -15.65 -6.59
C ALA A 179 14.28 -15.99 -5.30
N TYR A 180 14.11 -15.03 -4.39
CA TYR A 180 13.32 -15.19 -3.17
C TYR A 180 11.86 -15.55 -3.48
N LEU A 181 11.22 -14.82 -4.39
CA LEU A 181 9.85 -15.13 -4.82
C LEU A 181 9.74 -16.55 -5.41
N LYS A 182 10.69 -16.94 -6.26
CA LYS A 182 10.74 -18.28 -6.84
C LYS A 182 10.89 -19.38 -5.78
N GLN A 183 11.71 -19.15 -4.76
CA GLN A 183 11.87 -20.09 -3.65
C GLN A 183 10.58 -20.24 -2.84
N MET A 184 9.91 -19.13 -2.54
CA MET A 184 8.61 -19.13 -1.84
C MET A 184 7.56 -19.93 -2.60
N LEU A 185 7.46 -19.74 -3.92
CA LEU A 185 6.49 -20.45 -4.76
C LEU A 185 6.79 -21.96 -4.87
N ASN A 186 8.06 -22.36 -4.79
CA ASN A 186 8.50 -23.76 -4.82
C ASN A 186 8.42 -24.46 -3.45
N GLY A 187 7.85 -23.83 -2.42
CA GLY A 187 7.71 -24.40 -1.07
C GLY A 187 9.02 -24.59 -0.30
N ARG A 188 10.12 -24.01 -0.78
CA ARG A 188 11.39 -23.99 -0.05
C ARG A 188 11.42 -22.79 0.86
N GLN A 189 11.57 -23.01 2.17
CA GLN A 189 11.79 -21.88 3.10
C GLN A 189 13.05 -21.10 2.65
N PRO A 190 12.95 -19.77 2.51
CA PRO A 190 14.14 -18.97 2.20
C PRO A 190 15.15 -19.07 3.34
N PRO A 191 16.46 -19.01 3.06
CA PRO A 191 17.47 -18.89 4.10
C PRO A 191 17.17 -17.66 4.95
N ARG A 192 17.22 -17.82 6.28
CA ARG A 192 17.04 -16.68 7.20
C ARG A 192 18.10 -15.64 6.89
N VAL A 193 17.67 -14.40 6.65
CA VAL A 193 18.58 -13.26 6.47
C VAL A 193 19.38 -13.13 7.78
N GLY A 194 20.64 -13.58 7.78
CA GLY A 194 21.53 -13.60 8.96
C GLY A 194 22.55 -14.75 8.98
N GLU A 195 22.38 -15.83 8.23
CA GLU A 195 23.31 -16.97 8.28
C GLU A 195 24.47 -16.91 7.27
N ALA A 196 24.49 -15.94 6.36
CA ALA A 196 25.55 -15.80 5.36
C ALA A 196 26.86 -15.12 5.88
N ALA A 197 26.92 -14.67 7.14
CA ALA A 197 28.06 -13.93 7.68
C ALA A 197 29.01 -14.77 8.59
N THR A 198 28.75 -16.05 8.87
CA THR A 198 29.55 -16.84 9.83
C THR A 198 30.32 -18.03 9.23
N GLY A 199 30.28 -18.21 7.91
CA GLY A 199 30.90 -19.37 7.22
C GLY A 199 32.36 -19.21 6.79
N SER A 200 33.05 -18.08 7.04
CA SER A 200 34.41 -17.85 6.53
C SER A 200 35.47 -17.55 7.60
N ARG A 201 35.45 -18.27 8.73
CA ARG A 201 36.59 -18.26 9.67
C ARG A 201 36.71 -19.58 10.40
N ARG A 202 37.18 -20.63 9.72
CA ARG A 202 37.89 -21.78 10.31
C ARG A 202 38.53 -22.62 9.20
N GLN A 203 39.70 -22.21 8.75
CA GLN A 203 40.79 -23.11 8.26
C GLN A 203 42.04 -22.22 8.11
N SER A 204 42.83 -22.15 9.13
CA SER A 204 44.28 -22.01 9.10
C SER A 204 44.81 -22.49 10.42
#